data_21507d9acc6f01c05b9dd63fd4898046
#
_entry.id   21507d9acc6f01c05b9dd63fd4898046
#
_cell.length_a   1.000
_cell.length_b   1.000
_cell.length_c   1.000
_cell.angle_alpha   90.00
_cell.angle_beta   90.00
_cell.angle_gamma   90.00
#
_symmetry.space_group_name_H-M   'P 1'
#
loop_
_entity.id
_entity.type
_entity.pdbx_description
1 polymer ?
#
loop_
_entity_poly.entity_id
_entity_poly.type
_entity_poly.pdbx_seq_one_letter_code
_entity_poly.pdbx_strand_id
1 'polypeptide(L)'
;MDEPIIDLQSDHYFMGEALRQAAKAYEAEEVPVGAVVVREGRIIARASNQVELLKDATAHAEMLALTQAQAAVGDWRLTDCTLYVTKEPCPMCAGAAVHARVARVVFGVGDPKAGAAGGALNLLQFPTLNLRCAITAGVREDECRGMLRRFFAEQRQKTKAAGPESNGGPRTGLPPADEFRPLTGGDELDA
;
A
#
# COMPACT_ATOMS: atom_id res chain seq x y z
N MET A 1 -35.12 -19.01 0.05
CA MET A 1 -33.97 -18.30 -0.55
C MET A 1 -33.15 -17.82 0.64
N ASP A 2 -32.06 -18.52 0.92
CA ASP A 2 -31.18 -18.08 2.03
C ASP A 2 -30.52 -16.76 1.64
N GLU A 3 -30.78 -15.72 2.39
CA GLU A 3 -30.03 -14.47 2.26
C GLU A 3 -28.56 -14.78 2.58
N PRO A 4 -27.61 -14.27 1.77
CA PRO A 4 -26.20 -14.47 2.04
C PRO A 4 -25.85 -13.82 3.39
N ILE A 5 -25.48 -14.63 4.37
CA ILE A 5 -24.97 -14.14 5.65
C ILE A 5 -23.65 -13.44 5.35
N ILE A 6 -23.62 -12.11 5.50
CA ILE A 6 -22.37 -11.35 5.35
C ILE A 6 -21.53 -11.61 6.60
N ASP A 7 -20.44 -12.34 6.44
CA ASP A 7 -19.44 -12.52 7.50
C ASP A 7 -18.62 -11.21 7.66
N LEU A 8 -18.97 -10.43 8.67
CA LEU A 8 -18.33 -9.17 9.02
C LEU A 8 -16.92 -9.34 9.61
N GLN A 9 -16.44 -10.56 9.76
CA GLN A 9 -15.08 -10.90 10.21
C GLN A 9 -14.20 -11.44 9.09
N SER A 10 -14.73 -11.51 7.86
CA SER A 10 -14.00 -12.06 6.72
C SER A 10 -13.02 -11.07 6.10
N ASP A 11 -11.95 -11.58 5.49
CA ASP A 11 -11.04 -10.79 4.66
C ASP A 11 -11.79 -10.05 3.55
N HIS A 12 -12.83 -10.67 3.00
CA HIS A 12 -13.66 -10.09 1.96
C HIS A 12 -14.40 -8.82 2.44
N TYR A 13 -14.92 -8.84 3.67
CA TYR A 13 -15.56 -7.68 4.29
C TYR A 13 -14.56 -6.54 4.51
N PHE A 14 -13.41 -6.82 5.15
CA PHE A 14 -12.40 -5.79 5.43
C PHE A 14 -11.76 -5.23 4.17
N MET A 15 -11.56 -6.03 3.13
CA MET A 15 -11.14 -5.51 1.82
C MET A 15 -12.22 -4.61 1.19
N GLY A 16 -13.50 -4.88 1.44
CA GLY A 16 -14.60 -3.99 1.07
C GLY A 16 -14.50 -2.61 1.72
N GLU A 17 -14.10 -2.57 3.00
CA GLU A 17 -13.85 -1.32 3.69
C GLU A 17 -12.63 -0.56 3.12
N ALA A 18 -11.56 -1.30 2.78
CA ALA A 18 -10.40 -0.72 2.08
C ALA A 18 -10.79 -0.16 0.70
N LEU A 19 -11.64 -0.86 -0.06
CA LEU A 19 -12.19 -0.37 -1.34
C LEU A 19 -13.02 0.92 -1.17
N ARG A 20 -13.77 1.08 -0.07
CA ARG A 20 -14.46 2.35 0.22
C ARG A 20 -13.48 3.50 0.44
N GLN A 21 -12.32 3.24 1.05
CA GLN A 21 -11.28 4.27 1.17
C GLN A 21 -10.63 4.55 -0.20
N ALA A 22 -10.41 3.54 -1.03
CA ALA A 22 -9.91 3.73 -2.39
C ALA A 22 -10.89 4.56 -3.25
N ALA A 23 -12.20 4.40 -3.07
CA ALA A 23 -13.20 5.23 -3.73
C ALA A 23 -13.09 6.70 -3.33
N LYS A 24 -12.82 7.01 -2.05
CA LYS A 24 -12.56 8.39 -1.60
C LYS A 24 -11.32 8.99 -2.25
N ALA A 25 -10.23 8.20 -2.38
CA ALA A 25 -9.04 8.64 -3.10
C ALA A 25 -9.40 8.95 -4.57
N TYR A 26 -10.17 8.07 -5.21
CA TYR A 26 -10.63 8.27 -6.59
C TYR A 26 -11.40 9.59 -6.77
N GLU A 27 -12.37 9.87 -5.88
CA GLU A 27 -13.16 11.11 -5.89
C GLU A 27 -12.31 12.36 -5.67
N ALA A 28 -11.21 12.23 -4.91
CA ALA A 28 -10.23 13.28 -4.67
C ALA A 28 -9.15 13.39 -5.77
N GLU A 29 -9.30 12.69 -6.89
CA GLU A 29 -8.33 12.61 -7.99
C GLU A 29 -6.96 12.03 -7.61
N GLU A 30 -6.90 11.32 -6.49
CA GLU A 30 -5.73 10.57 -6.03
C GLU A 30 -5.70 9.16 -6.63
N VAL A 31 -4.52 8.55 -6.70
CA VAL A 31 -4.42 7.13 -7.07
C VAL A 31 -5.32 6.32 -6.11
N PRO A 32 -6.29 5.53 -6.61
CA PRO A 32 -7.32 4.91 -5.79
C PRO A 32 -6.78 3.70 -5.00
N VAL A 33 -6.02 4.01 -3.98
CA VAL A 33 -5.56 3.06 -2.97
C VAL A 33 -6.19 3.41 -1.64
N GLY A 34 -6.75 2.40 -0.99
CA GLY A 34 -7.33 2.50 0.34
C GLY A 34 -6.82 1.41 1.25
N ALA A 35 -6.69 1.73 2.52
CA ALA A 35 -6.21 0.81 3.54
C ALA A 35 -7.06 0.89 4.81
N VAL A 36 -7.18 -0.25 5.49
CA VAL A 36 -7.73 -0.34 6.85
C VAL A 36 -6.84 -1.22 7.72
N VAL A 37 -6.76 -0.90 9.00
CA VAL A 37 -6.10 -1.75 10.00
C VAL A 37 -7.15 -2.34 10.92
N VAL A 38 -7.07 -3.65 11.11
CA VAL A 38 -8.01 -4.44 11.92
C VAL A 38 -7.28 -5.06 13.09
N ARG A 39 -7.86 -4.93 14.27
CA ARG A 39 -7.43 -5.58 15.52
C ARG A 39 -8.62 -6.26 16.17
N GLU A 40 -8.50 -7.54 16.51
CA GLU A 40 -9.57 -8.31 17.18
C GLU A 40 -10.94 -8.19 16.46
N GLY A 41 -10.92 -8.28 15.11
CA GLY A 41 -12.13 -8.16 14.30
C GLY A 41 -12.73 -6.75 14.19
N ARG A 42 -12.08 -5.72 14.74
CA ARG A 42 -12.52 -4.32 14.68
C ARG A 42 -11.58 -3.48 13.85
N ILE A 43 -12.13 -2.64 13.00
CA ILE A 43 -11.34 -1.66 12.26
C ILE A 43 -10.95 -0.52 13.19
N ILE A 44 -9.65 -0.35 13.41
CA ILE A 44 -9.08 0.70 14.28
C ILE A 44 -8.50 1.88 13.50
N ALA A 45 -8.26 1.71 12.19
CA ALA A 45 -7.79 2.79 11.32
C ALA A 45 -8.34 2.62 9.90
N ARG A 46 -8.55 3.75 9.21
CA ARG A 46 -8.98 3.83 7.80
C ARG A 46 -8.27 4.99 7.14
N ALA A 47 -7.67 4.75 5.98
CA ALA A 47 -7.02 5.80 5.21
C ALA A 47 -7.16 5.58 3.70
N SER A 48 -7.15 6.67 2.98
CA SER A 48 -7.04 6.74 1.52
C SER A 48 -5.69 7.35 1.14
N ASN A 49 -5.22 7.10 -0.08
CA ASN A 49 -4.06 7.78 -0.63
C ASN A 49 -4.29 9.29 -0.68
N GLN A 50 -3.29 10.10 -0.30
CA GLN A 50 -3.38 11.58 -0.23
C GLN A 50 -2.07 12.24 -0.68
N VAL A 51 -1.34 11.65 -1.60
CA VAL A 51 -0.04 12.15 -2.08
C VAL A 51 -0.17 13.53 -2.68
N GLU A 52 -1.14 13.73 -3.57
CA GLU A 52 -1.35 15.02 -4.24
C GLU A 52 -1.97 16.06 -3.31
N LEU A 53 -2.89 15.65 -2.45
CA LEU A 53 -3.54 16.54 -1.49
C LEU A 53 -2.55 17.12 -0.48
N LEU A 54 -1.69 16.27 0.10
CA LEU A 54 -0.72 16.67 1.12
C LEU A 54 0.61 17.13 0.55
N LYS A 55 0.84 16.98 -0.78
CA LYS A 55 2.14 17.19 -1.43
C LYS A 55 3.27 16.42 -0.76
N ASP A 56 2.94 15.21 -0.30
CA ASP A 56 3.82 14.31 0.42
C ASP A 56 3.87 12.95 -0.29
N ALA A 57 5.04 12.62 -0.87
CA ALA A 57 5.26 11.36 -1.56
C ALA A 57 5.10 10.13 -0.64
N THR A 58 5.11 10.31 0.66
CA THR A 58 4.93 9.23 1.65
C THR A 58 3.49 9.07 2.12
N ALA A 59 2.57 9.95 1.74
CA ALA A 59 1.17 9.94 2.14
C ALA A 59 0.34 8.82 1.46
N HIS A 60 0.92 7.62 1.37
CA HIS A 60 0.23 6.42 0.92
C HIS A 60 -0.83 5.98 1.95
N ALA A 61 -1.90 5.35 1.48
CA ALA A 61 -2.98 4.87 2.34
C ALA A 61 -2.47 3.99 3.50
N GLU A 62 -1.50 3.11 3.23
CA GLU A 62 -0.89 2.23 4.22
C GLU A 62 -0.15 3.02 5.30
N MET A 63 0.65 4.01 4.91
CA MET A 63 1.41 4.85 5.86
C MET A 63 0.47 5.59 6.80
N LEU A 64 -0.55 6.23 6.24
CA LEU A 64 -1.57 6.94 7.01
C LEU A 64 -2.38 6.01 7.93
N ALA A 65 -2.74 4.81 7.45
CA ALA A 65 -3.46 3.83 8.23
C ALA A 65 -2.61 3.28 9.39
N LEU A 66 -1.33 2.99 9.16
CA LEU A 66 -0.40 2.53 10.20
C LEU A 66 -0.22 3.59 11.29
N THR A 67 -0.02 4.86 10.91
CA THR A 67 0.11 5.97 11.88
C THR A 67 -1.14 6.11 12.74
N GLN A 68 -2.33 6.04 12.14
CA GLN A 68 -3.61 6.09 12.88
C GLN A 68 -3.77 4.88 13.81
N ALA A 69 -3.41 3.67 13.34
CA ALA A 69 -3.53 2.46 14.14
C ALA A 69 -2.61 2.49 15.36
N GLN A 70 -1.37 2.94 15.20
CA GLN A 70 -0.42 3.11 16.30
C GLN A 70 -0.94 4.10 17.36
N ALA A 71 -1.51 5.21 16.93
CA ALA A 71 -2.16 6.16 17.82
C ALA A 71 -3.38 5.56 18.55
N ALA A 72 -4.20 4.76 17.86
CA ALA A 72 -5.36 4.11 18.43
C ALA A 72 -5.00 3.00 19.43
N VAL A 73 -3.89 2.28 19.18
CA VAL A 73 -3.36 1.23 20.09
C VAL A 73 -2.62 1.85 21.28
N GLY A 74 -2.04 3.05 21.11
CA GLY A 74 -1.16 3.68 22.08
C GLY A 74 0.25 3.05 22.14
N ASP A 75 0.62 2.27 21.11
CA ASP A 75 1.93 1.65 20.94
C ASP A 75 2.31 1.68 19.45
N TRP A 76 3.61 1.81 19.18
CA TRP A 76 4.11 1.71 17.80
C TRP A 76 4.06 0.27 17.26
N ARG A 77 3.93 -0.74 18.09
CA ARG A 77 3.83 -2.14 17.71
C ARG A 77 2.39 -2.54 17.39
N LEU A 78 2.20 -3.16 16.23
CA LEU A 78 0.91 -3.64 15.73
C LEU A 78 0.92 -5.18 15.60
N THR A 79 1.44 -5.87 16.61
CA THR A 79 1.72 -7.32 16.60
C THR A 79 0.47 -8.20 16.54
N ASP A 80 -0.69 -7.66 16.81
CA ASP A 80 -2.01 -8.31 16.78
C ASP A 80 -2.94 -7.70 15.71
N CYS A 81 -2.36 -6.91 14.79
CA CYS A 81 -3.12 -6.20 13.78
C CYS A 81 -2.93 -6.81 12.38
N THR A 82 -3.96 -6.70 11.56
CA THR A 82 -3.94 -7.01 10.13
C THR A 82 -4.15 -5.72 9.33
N LEU A 83 -3.24 -5.46 8.38
CA LEU A 83 -3.38 -4.40 7.40
C LEU A 83 -4.06 -4.96 6.14
N TYR A 84 -5.18 -4.38 5.74
CA TYR A 84 -5.83 -4.61 4.45
C TYR A 84 -5.59 -3.42 3.53
N VAL A 85 -5.18 -3.67 2.31
CA VAL A 85 -4.90 -2.64 1.31
C VAL A 85 -5.32 -3.10 -0.09
N THR A 86 -5.90 -2.20 -0.89
CA THR A 86 -6.46 -2.55 -2.20
C THR A 86 -5.39 -2.91 -3.24
N LYS A 87 -4.15 -2.44 -3.07
CA LYS A 87 -2.99 -2.71 -3.93
C LYS A 87 -1.83 -3.23 -3.11
N GLU A 88 -1.01 -4.11 -3.69
CA GLU A 88 0.20 -4.62 -3.06
C GLU A 88 1.08 -3.47 -2.56
N PRO A 89 1.52 -3.50 -1.29
CA PRO A 89 2.37 -2.46 -0.70
C PRO A 89 3.69 -2.30 -1.46
N CYS A 90 4.09 -1.05 -1.69
CA CYS A 90 5.40 -0.72 -2.21
C CYS A 90 6.52 -0.95 -1.16
N PRO A 91 7.82 -0.85 -1.52
CA PRO A 91 8.93 -1.05 -0.57
C PRO A 91 8.86 -0.15 0.68
N MET A 92 8.45 1.10 0.53
CA MET A 92 8.27 2.04 1.66
C MET A 92 7.20 1.52 2.63
N CYS A 93 6.00 1.18 2.12
CA CYS A 93 4.89 0.73 2.95
C CYS A 93 5.13 -0.66 3.57
N ALA A 94 5.74 -1.57 2.80
CA ALA A 94 6.14 -2.89 3.31
C ALA A 94 7.20 -2.75 4.41
N GLY A 95 8.20 -1.88 4.24
CA GLY A 95 9.18 -1.56 5.27
C GLY A 95 8.53 -0.98 6.53
N ALA A 96 7.59 -0.05 6.38
CA ALA A 96 6.84 0.50 7.50
C ALA A 96 6.02 -0.57 8.25
N ALA A 97 5.36 -1.49 7.53
CA ALA A 97 4.63 -2.60 8.14
C ALA A 97 5.54 -3.54 8.95
N VAL A 98 6.74 -3.83 8.44
CA VAL A 98 7.77 -4.60 9.16
C VAL A 98 8.22 -3.85 10.42
N HIS A 99 8.55 -2.56 10.29
CA HIS A 99 8.95 -1.74 11.45
C HIS A 99 7.85 -1.64 12.50
N ALA A 100 6.60 -1.47 12.08
CA ALA A 100 5.43 -1.45 12.96
C ALA A 100 5.06 -2.84 13.53
N ARG A 101 5.75 -3.91 13.16
CA ARG A 101 5.48 -5.28 13.62
C ARG A 101 4.08 -5.78 13.27
N VAL A 102 3.55 -5.40 12.11
CA VAL A 102 2.24 -5.87 11.64
C VAL A 102 2.23 -7.39 11.49
N ALA A 103 1.25 -8.06 12.11
CA ALA A 103 1.17 -9.52 12.09
C ALA A 103 0.86 -10.07 10.69
N ARG A 104 -0.04 -9.41 9.96
CA ARG A 104 -0.54 -9.88 8.66
C ARG A 104 -0.83 -8.71 7.73
N VAL A 105 -0.49 -8.90 6.45
CA VAL A 105 -0.85 -7.99 5.36
C VAL A 105 -1.72 -8.74 4.35
N VAL A 106 -2.88 -8.16 4.05
CA VAL A 106 -3.84 -8.68 3.06
C VAL A 106 -3.98 -7.65 1.97
N PHE A 107 -3.78 -8.03 0.72
CA PHE A 107 -3.93 -7.10 -0.39
C PHE A 107 -4.81 -7.64 -1.53
N GLY A 108 -5.39 -6.71 -2.29
CA GLY A 108 -6.23 -7.03 -3.44
C GLY A 108 -5.38 -7.36 -4.66
N VAL A 109 -4.93 -6.36 -5.39
CA VAL A 109 -4.20 -6.54 -6.64
C VAL A 109 -2.69 -6.49 -6.44
N GLY A 110 -1.97 -7.46 -7.02
CA GLY A 110 -0.51 -7.51 -7.05
C GLY A 110 0.11 -6.45 -7.97
N ASP A 111 1.36 -6.07 -7.68
CA ASP A 111 2.16 -5.16 -8.50
C ASP A 111 3.52 -5.78 -8.85
N PRO A 112 3.66 -6.40 -10.04
CA PRO A 112 4.90 -7.05 -10.44
C PRO A 112 6.07 -6.09 -10.70
N LYS A 113 5.82 -4.76 -10.71
CA LYS A 113 6.86 -3.75 -10.99
C LYS A 113 7.39 -3.07 -9.74
N ALA A 114 6.51 -2.85 -8.75
CA ALA A 114 6.84 -2.07 -7.56
C ALA A 114 6.30 -2.67 -6.27
N GLY A 115 5.67 -3.85 -6.30
CA GLY A 115 5.16 -4.52 -5.12
C GLY A 115 6.27 -5.15 -4.29
N ALA A 116 6.12 -5.10 -2.98
CA ALA A 116 7.12 -5.58 -2.03
C ALA A 116 6.58 -6.65 -1.06
N ALA A 117 5.52 -7.36 -1.49
CA ALA A 117 4.91 -8.48 -0.78
C ALA A 117 4.91 -9.78 -1.62
N GLY A 118 5.80 -9.88 -2.62
CA GLY A 118 5.94 -11.01 -3.51
C GLY A 118 5.89 -10.65 -5.00
N GLY A 119 5.51 -9.43 -5.37
CA GLY A 119 5.47 -8.94 -6.74
C GLY A 119 6.87 -8.71 -7.31
N ALA A 120 7.46 -7.54 -7.13
CA ALA A 120 8.83 -7.25 -7.58
C ALA A 120 9.87 -7.77 -6.59
N LEU A 121 9.58 -7.73 -5.29
CA LEU A 121 10.40 -8.24 -4.20
C LEU A 121 9.51 -8.67 -3.03
N ASN A 122 10.08 -9.33 -2.01
CA ASN A 122 9.34 -9.69 -0.80
C ASN A 122 10.03 -9.14 0.45
N LEU A 123 9.73 -7.91 0.81
CA LEU A 123 10.27 -7.26 1.99
C LEU A 123 9.58 -7.70 3.27
N LEU A 124 8.27 -8.03 3.21
CA LEU A 124 7.48 -8.47 4.37
C LEU A 124 7.99 -9.80 4.96
N GLN A 125 8.68 -10.62 4.17
CA GLN A 125 9.23 -11.90 4.58
C GLN A 125 10.74 -12.00 4.31
N PHE A 126 11.43 -10.86 4.25
CA PHE A 126 12.84 -10.84 3.96
C PHE A 126 13.64 -11.61 5.04
N PRO A 127 14.53 -12.57 4.66
CA PRO A 127 15.09 -13.55 5.59
C PRO A 127 15.85 -12.98 6.78
N THR A 128 16.54 -11.85 6.60
CA THR A 128 17.38 -11.21 7.63
C THR A 128 16.62 -10.24 8.52
N LEU A 129 15.35 -9.92 8.21
CA LEU A 129 14.54 -9.07 9.06
C LEU A 129 13.93 -9.88 10.22
N ASN A 130 13.87 -9.26 11.40
CA ASN A 130 13.43 -9.89 12.65
C ASN A 130 11.93 -10.19 12.70
N LEU A 131 11.15 -9.77 11.71
CA LEU A 131 9.73 -10.01 11.60
C LEU A 131 9.39 -10.57 10.22
N ARG A 132 8.51 -11.56 10.20
CA ARG A 132 7.88 -12.07 8.98
C ARG A 132 6.38 -11.87 9.08
N CYS A 133 5.83 -10.97 8.28
CA CYS A 133 4.40 -10.81 8.18
C CYS A 133 3.77 -11.99 7.46
N ALA A 134 2.62 -12.46 7.92
CA ALA A 134 1.77 -13.31 7.10
C ALA A 134 1.20 -12.51 5.91
N ILE A 135 1.15 -13.13 4.73
CA ILE A 135 0.67 -12.48 3.50
C ILE A 135 -0.53 -13.24 2.96
N THR A 136 -1.56 -12.49 2.57
CA THR A 136 -2.69 -13.00 1.78
C THR A 136 -2.91 -12.07 0.60
N ALA A 137 -2.83 -12.61 -0.61
CA ALA A 137 -2.99 -11.87 -1.85
C ALA A 137 -4.33 -12.20 -2.55
N GLY A 138 -4.80 -11.32 -3.42
CA GLY A 138 -5.90 -11.61 -4.35
C GLY A 138 -7.30 -11.44 -3.75
N VAL A 139 -7.44 -10.85 -2.57
CA VAL A 139 -8.76 -10.64 -1.96
C VAL A 139 -9.50 -9.51 -2.69
N ARG A 140 -10.61 -9.81 -3.35
CA ARG A 140 -11.40 -8.90 -4.23
C ARG A 140 -10.53 -8.27 -5.33
N GLU A 141 -9.64 -9.03 -5.90
CA GLU A 141 -8.63 -8.57 -6.86
C GLU A 141 -9.24 -7.84 -8.05
N ASP A 142 -10.31 -8.40 -8.64
CA ASP A 142 -10.94 -7.83 -9.83
C ASP A 142 -11.52 -6.42 -9.58
N GLU A 143 -12.10 -6.20 -8.41
CA GLU A 143 -12.65 -4.89 -8.03
C GLU A 143 -11.53 -3.87 -7.82
N CYS A 144 -10.47 -4.27 -7.12
CA CYS A 144 -9.29 -3.43 -6.91
C CYS A 144 -8.62 -3.07 -8.24
N ARG A 145 -8.42 -4.06 -9.11
CA ARG A 145 -7.86 -3.92 -10.45
C ARG A 145 -8.72 -3.02 -11.34
N GLY A 146 -10.04 -3.24 -11.30
CA GLY A 146 -11.01 -2.47 -12.07
C GLY A 146 -10.98 -0.99 -11.73
N MET A 147 -10.91 -0.65 -10.45
CA MET A 147 -10.83 0.74 -9.98
C MET A 147 -9.56 1.44 -10.45
N LEU A 148 -8.39 0.80 -10.29
CA LEU A 148 -7.10 1.33 -10.77
C LEU A 148 -7.08 1.53 -12.29
N ARG A 149 -7.59 0.54 -13.05
CA ARG A 149 -7.64 0.64 -14.52
C ARG A 149 -8.48 1.82 -14.99
N ARG A 150 -9.65 2.04 -14.40
CA ARG A 150 -10.53 3.18 -14.73
C ARG A 150 -9.82 4.49 -14.46
N PHE A 151 -9.27 4.66 -13.28
CA PHE A 151 -8.53 5.87 -12.91
C PHE A 151 -7.42 6.20 -13.89
N PHE A 152 -6.52 5.27 -14.17
CA PHE A 152 -5.43 5.53 -15.11
C PHE A 152 -5.88 5.72 -16.55
N ALA A 153 -7.00 5.13 -16.97
CA ALA A 153 -7.58 5.40 -18.28
C ALA A 153 -8.05 6.85 -18.38
N GLU A 154 -8.77 7.35 -17.38
CA GLU A 154 -9.23 8.73 -17.31
C GLU A 154 -8.07 9.73 -17.22
N GLN A 155 -7.05 9.46 -16.41
CA GLN A 155 -5.87 10.33 -16.33
C GLN A 155 -5.15 10.44 -17.68
N ARG A 156 -5.01 9.34 -18.43
CA ARG A 156 -4.44 9.37 -19.79
C ARG A 156 -5.30 10.20 -20.76
N GLN A 157 -6.62 10.17 -20.62
CA GLN A 157 -7.52 11.00 -21.46
C GLN A 157 -7.36 12.49 -21.10
N LYS A 158 -7.33 12.83 -19.82
CA LYS A 158 -7.09 14.21 -19.34
C LYS A 158 -5.76 14.75 -19.87
N THR A 159 -4.67 13.98 -19.75
CA THR A 159 -3.35 14.38 -20.25
C THR A 159 -3.34 14.59 -21.78
N LYS A 160 -4.02 13.73 -22.54
CA LYS A 160 -4.13 13.90 -23.99
C LYS A 160 -4.93 15.14 -24.38
N ALA A 161 -5.99 15.46 -23.63
CA ALA A 161 -6.82 16.64 -23.87
C ALA A 161 -6.10 17.95 -23.52
N ALA A 162 -5.20 17.92 -22.51
CA ALA A 162 -4.44 19.10 -22.06
C ALA A 162 -3.27 19.49 -22.99
N GLY A 163 -2.90 18.64 -23.97
CA GLY A 163 -1.78 18.93 -24.88
C GLY A 163 -0.39 18.72 -24.29
N PRO A 164 0.70 18.89 -25.06
CA PRO A 164 2.07 18.55 -24.65
C PRO A 164 2.73 19.47 -23.62
N GLU A 165 2.16 20.61 -23.30
CA GLU A 165 2.77 21.62 -22.39
C GLU A 165 2.55 21.38 -20.89
N SER A 166 1.74 20.41 -20.49
CA SER A 166 1.39 20.17 -19.06
C SER A 166 2.28 19.16 -18.33
N ASN A 167 3.29 18.60 -18.98
CA ASN A 167 4.18 17.62 -18.37
C ASN A 167 5.47 18.32 -17.88
N GLY A 168 5.44 18.68 -16.60
CA GLY A 168 6.49 19.39 -15.89
C GLY A 168 7.88 18.79 -16.04
N GLY A 169 8.87 19.68 -16.02
CA GLY A 169 10.28 19.58 -15.78
C GLY A 169 11.12 18.39 -16.28
N PRO A 170 12.42 18.59 -16.51
CA PRO A 170 13.28 17.53 -17.00
C PRO A 170 13.24 16.35 -16.01
N ARG A 171 12.85 15.16 -16.50
CA ARG A 171 13.15 13.92 -15.81
C ARG A 171 14.66 13.84 -15.75
N THR A 172 15.25 14.16 -14.59
CA THR A 172 16.64 13.82 -14.33
C THR A 172 16.75 12.33 -14.47
N GLY A 173 17.41 11.88 -15.54
CA GLY A 173 17.62 10.46 -15.78
C GLY A 173 18.30 9.85 -14.56
N LEU A 174 17.75 8.75 -14.06
CA LEU A 174 18.52 7.88 -13.16
C LEU A 174 19.85 7.52 -13.89
N PRO A 175 20.98 7.57 -13.20
CA PRO A 175 22.23 7.07 -13.79
C PRO A 175 22.02 5.63 -14.25
N PRO A 176 22.68 5.20 -15.33
CA PRO A 176 22.58 3.83 -15.79
C PRO A 176 22.96 2.85 -14.67
N ALA A 177 22.31 1.66 -14.67
CA ALA A 177 22.40 0.69 -13.57
C ALA A 177 23.84 0.20 -13.29
N ASP A 178 24.76 0.37 -14.24
CA ASP A 178 26.18 0.07 -14.15
C ASP A 178 26.99 1.10 -13.34
N GLU A 179 26.44 2.31 -13.09
CA GLU A 179 27.02 3.28 -12.16
C GLU A 179 26.62 3.02 -10.68
N PHE A 180 25.75 2.07 -10.44
CA PHE A 180 25.41 1.67 -9.07
C PHE A 180 26.56 0.84 -8.50
N ARG A 181 27.47 1.51 -7.82
CA ARG A 181 28.57 0.84 -7.12
C ARG A 181 27.97 0.06 -5.95
N PRO A 182 28.05 -1.29 -5.91
CA PRO A 182 27.63 -2.01 -4.72
C PRO A 182 28.49 -1.53 -3.55
N LEU A 183 27.85 -1.28 -2.41
CA LEU A 183 28.55 -1.07 -1.16
C LEU A 183 29.30 -2.38 -0.84
N THR A 184 30.54 -2.49 -1.34
CA THR A 184 31.42 -3.59 -0.96
C THR A 184 31.75 -3.38 0.50
N GLY A 185 31.32 -4.32 1.32
CA GLY A 185 31.46 -4.30 2.75
C GLY A 185 32.90 -4.12 3.23
N GLY A 186 33.04 -3.53 4.39
CA GLY A 186 34.26 -3.46 5.13
C GLY A 186 34.43 -2.16 5.89
N ASP A 187 33.41 -1.70 6.59
CA ASP A 187 33.63 -0.93 7.80
C ASP A 187 32.73 -1.52 8.87
N GLU A 188 33.33 -2.27 9.78
CA GLU A 188 32.72 -2.76 11.00
C GLU A 188 32.17 -1.56 11.73
N LEU A 189 30.85 -1.53 11.87
CA LEU A 189 30.20 -0.66 12.85
C LEU A 189 30.45 -1.28 14.22
N ASP A 190 31.56 -0.91 14.83
CA ASP A 190 31.80 -1.07 16.25
C ASP A 190 30.80 -0.21 17.02
N ALA A 191 29.81 -0.84 17.65
CA ALA A 191 29.13 -0.35 18.85
C ALA A 191 28.32 -1.48 19.50
#